data_e478f964803e3d21e3a62ce7b3c8ca28
#
_entry.id   e478f964803e3d21e3a62ce7b3c8ca28
#
_cell.length_a   1.000
_cell.length_b   1.000
_cell.length_c   1.000
_cell.angle_alpha   90.00
_cell.angle_beta   90.00
_cell.angle_gamma   90.00
#
_symmetry.space_group_name_H-M   'P 1'
#
loop_
_entity.id
_entity.type
_entity.pdbx_description
1 polymer ?
#
loop_
_entity_poly.entity_id
_entity_poly.type
_entity_poly.pdbx_seq_one_letter_code
_entity_poly.pdbx_strand_id
1 'polypeptide(L)'
;MEVKKRNAKQNFIWRKSFIILFWLLVWQLLTWLVGNKILLEGPLAVIKRLFEDLQTTVYYQTVGASLLRIVGGFLCGTILAVVVSIIAGKYPLAGEILMPVVQFLKAAPITCFVVLLLIWAGSGNLAFYIAVLVAFPPVYFNLLEGIRQIDRKLIEVAKVY
;
A
#
# COMPACT_ATOMS: atom_id res chain seq x y z
N MET A 1 9.28 -43.05 2.60
CA MET A 1 8.45 -41.86 2.36
C MET A 1 9.24 -40.54 2.38
N GLU A 2 10.31 -40.43 3.18
CA GLU A 2 11.11 -39.21 3.31
C GLU A 2 11.91 -38.81 2.06
N VAL A 3 12.49 -39.76 1.34
CA VAL A 3 13.30 -39.50 0.13
C VAL A 3 12.47 -38.81 -0.97
N LYS A 4 11.19 -39.23 -1.14
CA LYS A 4 10.27 -38.65 -2.15
C LYS A 4 9.87 -37.21 -1.79
N LYS A 5 9.75 -36.86 -0.49
CA LYS A 5 9.50 -35.49 -0.01
C LYS A 5 10.72 -34.60 -0.20
N ARG A 6 11.93 -35.12 -0.02
CA ARG A 6 13.18 -34.37 -0.19
C ARG A 6 13.42 -34.00 -1.66
N ASN A 7 13.17 -34.94 -2.59
CA ASN A 7 13.29 -34.69 -4.02
C ASN A 7 12.24 -33.70 -4.53
N ALA A 8 10.99 -33.77 -4.03
CA ALA A 8 9.94 -32.81 -4.38
C ALA A 8 10.28 -31.37 -3.91
N LYS A 9 10.84 -31.23 -2.70
CA LYS A 9 11.28 -29.93 -2.16
C LYS A 9 12.49 -29.37 -2.94
N GLN A 10 13.39 -30.25 -3.35
CA GLN A 10 14.58 -29.88 -4.13
C GLN A 10 14.16 -29.41 -5.55
N ASN A 11 13.29 -30.14 -6.24
CA ASN A 11 12.75 -29.77 -7.54
C ASN A 11 11.95 -28.45 -7.49
N PHE A 12 11.26 -28.19 -6.39
CA PHE A 12 10.54 -26.93 -6.17
C PHE A 12 11.49 -25.73 -6.04
N ILE A 13 12.62 -25.90 -5.33
CA ILE A 13 13.64 -24.86 -5.19
C ILE A 13 14.30 -24.58 -6.54
N TRP A 14 14.70 -25.60 -7.28
CA TRP A 14 15.31 -25.45 -8.61
C TRP A 14 14.39 -24.74 -9.59
N ARG A 15 13.10 -25.10 -9.62
CA ARG A 15 12.11 -24.41 -10.46
C ARG A 15 11.99 -22.92 -10.10
N LYS A 16 11.93 -22.59 -8.82
CA LYS A 16 11.86 -21.19 -8.37
C LYS A 16 13.14 -20.41 -8.75
N SER A 17 14.30 -21.00 -8.51
CA SER A 17 15.58 -20.39 -8.87
C SER A 17 15.69 -20.14 -10.38
N PHE A 18 15.24 -21.10 -11.20
CA PHE A 18 15.21 -20.95 -12.65
C PHE A 18 14.28 -19.81 -13.09
N ILE A 19 13.09 -19.70 -12.50
CA ILE A 19 12.14 -18.63 -12.82
C ILE A 19 12.73 -17.26 -12.44
N ILE A 20 13.35 -17.15 -11.27
CA ILE A 20 14.00 -15.90 -10.82
C ILE A 20 15.13 -15.53 -11.78
N LEU A 21 16.00 -16.47 -12.12
CA LEU A 21 17.10 -16.25 -13.05
C LEU A 21 16.61 -15.82 -14.43
N PHE A 22 15.55 -16.46 -14.93
CA PHE A 22 14.92 -16.10 -16.20
C PHE A 22 14.46 -14.64 -16.21
N TRP A 23 13.74 -14.21 -15.16
CA TRP A 23 13.26 -12.84 -15.07
C TRP A 23 14.38 -11.82 -14.87
N LEU A 24 15.45 -12.18 -14.17
CA LEU A 24 16.64 -11.32 -14.06
C LEU A 24 17.35 -11.16 -15.42
N LEU A 25 17.41 -12.22 -16.23
CA LEU A 25 17.95 -12.15 -17.58
C LEU A 25 17.08 -11.30 -18.51
N VAL A 26 15.75 -11.46 -18.44
CA VAL A 26 14.82 -10.61 -19.20
C VAL A 26 14.99 -9.14 -18.80
N TRP A 27 15.09 -8.84 -17.51
CA TRP A 27 15.34 -7.47 -17.04
C TRP A 27 16.68 -6.94 -17.58
N GLN A 28 17.75 -7.72 -17.51
CA GLN A 28 19.06 -7.31 -18.04
C GLN A 28 19.01 -7.05 -19.55
N LEU A 29 18.32 -7.90 -20.32
CA LEU A 29 18.11 -7.71 -21.75
C LEU A 29 17.36 -6.41 -22.06
N LEU A 30 16.26 -6.16 -21.33
CA LEU A 30 15.50 -4.92 -21.48
C LEU A 30 16.36 -3.68 -21.18
N THR A 31 17.22 -3.75 -20.16
CA THR A 31 18.15 -2.66 -19.84
C THR A 31 19.10 -2.37 -21.01
N TRP A 32 19.62 -3.38 -21.68
CA TRP A 32 20.48 -3.22 -22.86
C TRP A 32 19.72 -2.68 -24.07
N LEU A 33 18.47 -3.14 -24.27
CA LEU A 33 17.64 -2.66 -25.39
C LEU A 33 17.24 -1.18 -25.21
N VAL A 34 16.90 -0.77 -24.00
CA VAL A 34 16.55 0.63 -23.69
C VAL A 34 17.79 1.53 -23.77
N GLY A 35 18.97 1.05 -23.41
CA GLY A 35 20.25 1.75 -23.54
C GLY A 35 20.37 3.05 -22.71
N ASN A 36 19.33 3.41 -21.98
CA ASN A 36 19.27 4.64 -21.18
C ASN A 36 19.14 4.29 -19.67
N LYS A 37 20.23 4.49 -18.95
CA LYS A 37 20.32 4.19 -17.50
C LYS A 37 19.38 5.03 -16.64
N ILE A 38 18.95 6.20 -17.12
CA ILE A 38 17.98 7.03 -16.38
C ILE A 38 16.59 6.42 -16.44
N LEU A 39 16.24 5.74 -17.52
CA LEU A 39 14.92 5.10 -17.71
C LEU A 39 14.86 3.71 -17.10
N LEU A 40 15.94 2.91 -17.26
CA LEU A 40 15.96 1.53 -16.78
C LEU A 40 17.39 1.12 -16.41
N GLU A 41 17.67 1.01 -15.13
CA GLU A 41 18.90 0.44 -14.60
C GLU A 41 18.85 -1.10 -14.55
N GLY A 42 20.01 -1.74 -14.77
CA GLY A 42 20.11 -3.20 -14.72
C GLY A 42 20.21 -3.77 -13.31
N PRO A 43 19.86 -5.05 -13.12
CA PRO A 43 19.85 -5.68 -11.79
C PRO A 43 21.20 -5.63 -11.07
N LEU A 44 22.30 -5.78 -11.78
CA LEU A 44 23.64 -5.71 -11.19
C LEU A 44 23.98 -4.29 -10.71
N ALA A 45 23.60 -3.26 -11.48
CA ALA A 45 23.82 -1.86 -11.11
C ALA A 45 22.97 -1.49 -9.89
N VAL A 46 21.72 -1.96 -9.82
CA VAL A 46 20.83 -1.77 -8.67
C VAL A 46 21.41 -2.40 -7.40
N ILE A 47 21.91 -3.65 -7.49
CA ILE A 47 22.54 -4.33 -6.35
C ILE A 47 23.78 -3.57 -5.89
N LYS A 48 24.66 -3.17 -6.82
CA LYS A 48 25.86 -2.40 -6.48
C LYS A 48 25.49 -1.10 -5.78
N ARG A 49 24.54 -0.34 -6.34
CA ARG A 49 24.07 0.92 -5.75
C ARG A 49 23.46 0.74 -4.37
N LEU A 50 22.68 -0.33 -4.18
CA LEU A 50 22.12 -0.67 -2.87
C LEU A 50 23.21 -0.88 -1.82
N PHE A 51 24.28 -1.61 -2.15
CA PHE A 51 25.40 -1.82 -1.23
C PHE A 51 26.16 -0.51 -0.90
N GLU A 52 26.29 0.38 -1.87
CA GLU A 52 26.90 1.71 -1.66
C GLU A 52 26.02 2.56 -0.73
N ASP A 53 24.72 2.61 -0.98
CA ASP A 53 23.76 3.40 -0.20
C ASP A 53 23.62 2.88 1.24
N LEU A 54 23.61 1.55 1.45
CA LEU A 54 23.58 0.92 2.78
C LEU A 54 24.75 1.31 3.69
N GLN A 55 25.87 1.81 3.13
CA GLN A 55 27.01 2.28 3.91
C GLN A 55 26.87 3.75 4.32
N THR A 56 25.81 4.44 3.86
CA THR A 56 25.63 5.87 4.12
C THR A 56 24.57 6.13 5.18
N THR A 57 24.85 7.04 6.11
CA THR A 57 23.87 7.47 7.12
C THR A 57 22.67 8.15 6.49
N VAL A 58 22.89 8.86 5.40
CA VAL A 58 21.83 9.57 4.64
C VAL A 58 20.75 8.61 4.14
N TYR A 59 21.14 7.41 3.71
CA TYR A 59 20.18 6.38 3.28
C TYR A 59 19.19 6.03 4.41
N TYR A 60 19.69 5.72 5.61
CA TYR A 60 18.84 5.36 6.75
C TYR A 60 17.94 6.51 7.21
N GLN A 61 18.46 7.74 7.20
CA GLN A 61 17.66 8.92 7.53
C GLN A 61 16.54 9.14 6.53
N THR A 62 16.82 9.01 5.23
CA THR A 62 15.83 9.20 4.16
C THR A 62 14.77 8.11 4.18
N VAL A 63 15.18 6.85 4.31
CA VAL A 63 14.25 5.71 4.41
C VAL A 63 13.40 5.81 5.67
N GLY A 64 14.03 6.12 6.82
CA GLY A 64 13.32 6.28 8.09
C GLY A 64 12.30 7.42 8.05
N ALA A 65 12.67 8.59 7.52
CA ALA A 65 11.77 9.72 7.36
C ALA A 65 10.60 9.39 6.41
N SER A 66 10.87 8.68 5.31
CA SER A 66 9.83 8.24 4.38
C SER A 66 8.87 7.24 5.01
N LEU A 67 9.41 6.26 5.75
CA LEU A 67 8.62 5.28 6.47
C LEU A 67 7.71 5.92 7.51
N LEU A 68 8.24 6.86 8.30
CA LEU A 68 7.47 7.60 9.30
C LEU A 68 6.32 8.38 8.67
N ARG A 69 6.54 9.02 7.52
CA ARG A 69 5.48 9.75 6.79
C ARG A 69 4.41 8.80 6.28
N ILE A 70 4.78 7.66 5.70
CA ILE A 70 3.84 6.67 5.16
C ILE A 70 3.03 6.04 6.30
N VAL A 71 3.68 5.58 7.36
CA VAL A 71 3.01 4.96 8.52
C VAL A 71 2.13 5.98 9.23
N GLY A 72 2.62 7.19 9.46
CA GLY A 72 1.84 8.28 10.06
C GLY A 72 0.62 8.64 9.22
N GLY A 73 0.77 8.75 7.90
CA GLY A 73 -0.34 8.99 6.98
C GLY A 73 -1.36 7.86 6.95
N PHE A 74 -0.88 6.61 6.92
CA PHE A 74 -1.74 5.42 6.97
C PHE A 74 -2.55 5.36 8.27
N LEU A 75 -1.92 5.58 9.43
CA LEU A 75 -2.61 5.60 10.72
C LEU A 75 -3.61 6.76 10.80
N CYS A 76 -3.23 7.95 10.37
CA CYS A 76 -4.11 9.11 10.32
C CYS A 76 -5.33 8.84 9.43
N GLY A 77 -5.12 8.35 8.20
CA GLY A 77 -6.19 8.00 7.27
C GLY A 77 -7.12 6.91 7.82
N THR A 78 -6.55 5.91 8.48
CA THR A 78 -7.32 4.84 9.14
C THR A 78 -8.16 5.38 10.29
N ILE A 79 -7.59 6.20 11.19
CA ILE A 79 -8.32 6.79 12.33
C ILE A 79 -9.45 7.68 11.82
N LEU A 80 -9.19 8.54 10.82
CA LEU A 80 -10.21 9.36 10.18
C LEU A 80 -11.34 8.52 9.58
N ALA A 81 -11.00 7.44 8.87
CA ALA A 81 -11.97 6.53 8.28
C ALA A 81 -12.84 5.84 9.36
N VAL A 82 -12.23 5.41 10.47
CA VAL A 82 -12.97 4.82 11.61
C VAL A 82 -13.97 5.82 12.17
N VAL A 83 -13.54 7.03 12.51
CA VAL A 83 -14.41 8.07 13.08
C VAL A 83 -15.55 8.41 12.13
N VAL A 84 -15.23 8.65 10.85
CA VAL A 84 -16.22 9.04 9.84
C VAL A 84 -17.20 7.89 9.54
N SER A 85 -16.73 6.63 9.50
CA SER A 85 -17.63 5.48 9.29
C SER A 85 -18.58 5.24 10.46
N ILE A 86 -18.13 5.47 11.71
CA ILE A 86 -19.01 5.38 12.90
C ILE A 86 -20.10 6.47 12.83
N ILE A 87 -19.71 7.71 12.46
CA ILE A 87 -20.68 8.81 12.32
C ILE A 87 -21.69 8.48 11.21
N ALA A 88 -21.21 8.04 10.04
CA ALA A 88 -22.04 7.65 8.92
C ALA A 88 -22.96 6.44 9.21
N GLY A 89 -22.50 5.50 10.01
CA GLY A 89 -23.31 4.37 10.46
C GLY A 89 -24.39 4.75 11.48
N LYS A 90 -24.08 5.72 12.36
CA LYS A 90 -25.02 6.19 13.39
C LYS A 90 -26.08 7.16 12.82
N TYR A 91 -25.69 8.04 11.90
CA TYR A 91 -26.53 9.08 11.33
C TYR A 91 -26.71 8.85 9.81
N PRO A 92 -27.87 8.34 9.34
CA PRO A 92 -28.11 8.03 7.94
C PRO A 92 -27.86 9.22 6.99
N LEU A 93 -28.30 10.41 7.39
CA LEU A 93 -28.07 11.64 6.62
C LEU A 93 -26.60 11.95 6.43
N ALA A 94 -25.77 11.76 7.46
CA ALA A 94 -24.32 11.94 7.36
C ALA A 94 -23.71 10.92 6.37
N GLY A 95 -24.19 9.67 6.40
CA GLY A 95 -23.77 8.64 5.46
C GLY A 95 -24.10 8.98 4.03
N GLU A 96 -25.32 9.49 3.76
CA GLU A 96 -25.76 9.91 2.43
C GLU A 96 -24.96 11.10 1.89
N ILE A 97 -24.64 12.10 2.73
CA ILE A 97 -23.83 13.27 2.35
C ILE A 97 -22.37 12.86 2.07
N LEU A 98 -21.81 11.96 2.89
CA LEU A 98 -20.41 11.53 2.75
C LEU A 98 -20.18 10.56 1.61
N MET A 99 -21.19 9.77 1.26
CA MET A 99 -21.08 8.71 0.24
C MET A 99 -20.50 9.20 -1.09
N PRO A 100 -21.02 10.26 -1.73
CA PRO A 100 -20.49 10.73 -3.01
C PRO A 100 -19.03 11.21 -2.89
N VAL A 101 -18.65 11.83 -1.78
CA VAL A 101 -17.28 12.30 -1.56
C VAL A 101 -16.31 11.12 -1.46
N VAL A 102 -16.64 10.10 -0.66
CA VAL A 102 -15.78 8.94 -0.48
C VAL A 102 -15.74 8.08 -1.74
N GLN A 103 -16.86 7.97 -2.48
CA GLN A 103 -16.89 7.32 -3.79
C GLN A 103 -16.00 8.03 -4.79
N PHE A 104 -16.02 9.35 -4.83
CA PHE A 104 -15.13 10.13 -5.67
C PHE A 104 -13.66 9.89 -5.34
N LEU A 105 -13.28 9.90 -4.05
CA LEU A 105 -11.91 9.61 -3.61
C LEU A 105 -11.46 8.20 -4.03
N LYS A 106 -12.37 7.22 -4.00
CA LYS A 106 -12.09 5.83 -4.42
C LYS A 106 -11.98 5.68 -5.93
N ALA A 107 -12.79 6.41 -6.70
CA ALA A 107 -12.89 6.27 -8.16
C ALA A 107 -11.83 7.09 -8.90
N ALA A 108 -11.43 8.23 -8.36
CA ALA A 108 -10.48 9.13 -9.01
C ALA A 108 -9.06 8.51 -9.03
N PRO A 109 -8.36 8.59 -10.18
CA PRO A 109 -6.97 8.16 -10.25
C PRO A 109 -6.11 8.91 -9.24
N ILE A 110 -5.33 8.18 -8.46
CA ILE A 110 -4.48 8.77 -7.41
C ILE A 110 -3.50 9.81 -7.95
N THR A 111 -3.06 9.63 -9.20
CA THR A 111 -2.17 10.55 -9.90
C THR A 111 -2.72 11.96 -10.01
N CYS A 112 -4.04 12.14 -10.11
CA CYS A 112 -4.66 13.46 -10.11
C CYS A 112 -4.45 14.18 -8.78
N PHE A 113 -4.55 13.44 -7.66
CA PHE A 113 -4.30 14.00 -6.34
C PHE A 113 -2.81 14.28 -6.08
N VAL A 114 -1.92 13.45 -6.64
CA VAL A 114 -0.47 13.65 -6.50
C VAL A 114 -0.05 15.02 -6.99
N VAL A 115 -0.54 15.45 -8.16
CA VAL A 115 -0.20 16.77 -8.73
C VAL A 115 -0.70 17.91 -7.84
N LEU A 116 -1.95 17.83 -7.38
CA LEU A 116 -2.53 18.82 -6.47
C LEU A 116 -1.77 18.89 -5.15
N LEU A 117 -1.48 17.74 -4.55
CA LEU A 117 -0.75 17.66 -3.28
C LEU A 117 0.69 18.15 -3.41
N LEU A 118 1.32 17.90 -4.56
CA LEU A 118 2.67 18.39 -4.81
C LEU A 118 2.72 19.93 -4.81
N ILE A 119 1.70 20.57 -5.40
CA ILE A 119 1.58 22.03 -5.45
C ILE A 119 1.27 22.59 -4.07
N TRP A 120 0.37 21.98 -3.29
CA TRP A 120 -0.10 22.53 -2.01
C TRP A 120 0.79 22.17 -0.81
N ALA A 121 1.21 20.90 -0.72
CA ALA A 121 1.95 20.38 0.43
C ALA A 121 3.46 20.25 0.20
N GLY A 122 3.89 20.43 -1.06
CA GLY A 122 5.27 20.24 -1.46
C GLY A 122 5.72 18.78 -1.42
N SER A 123 6.90 18.51 -1.95
CA SER A 123 7.45 17.14 -2.05
C SER A 123 7.75 16.51 -0.67
N GLY A 124 8.05 17.33 0.35
CA GLY A 124 8.45 16.82 1.66
C GLY A 124 7.39 16.02 2.40
N ASN A 125 6.11 16.40 2.27
CA ASN A 125 5.00 15.74 2.98
C ASN A 125 4.07 14.95 2.05
N LEU A 126 4.39 14.89 0.77
CA LEU A 126 3.56 14.24 -0.25
C LEU A 126 3.19 12.80 0.12
N ALA A 127 4.18 12.01 0.57
CA ALA A 127 3.98 10.61 0.96
C ALA A 127 2.97 10.43 2.11
N PHE A 128 2.94 11.36 3.07
CA PHE A 128 1.97 11.37 4.16
C PHE A 128 0.54 11.55 3.63
N TYR A 129 0.30 12.57 2.82
CA TYR A 129 -1.05 12.85 2.30
C TYR A 129 -1.55 11.78 1.34
N ILE A 130 -0.67 11.24 0.50
CA ILE A 130 -1.03 10.09 -0.36
C ILE A 130 -1.42 8.90 0.49
N ALA A 131 -0.67 8.58 1.55
CA ALA A 131 -0.99 7.47 2.44
C ALA A 131 -2.36 7.65 3.12
N VAL A 132 -2.71 8.88 3.55
CA VAL A 132 -4.05 9.20 4.07
C VAL A 132 -5.13 8.91 3.03
N LEU A 133 -4.96 9.44 1.81
CA LEU A 133 -5.96 9.30 0.73
C LEU A 133 -6.16 7.85 0.31
N VAL A 134 -5.08 7.05 0.28
CA VAL A 134 -5.14 5.62 -0.08
C VAL A 134 -5.81 4.79 1.00
N ALA A 135 -5.50 5.08 2.27
CA ALA A 135 -6.02 4.30 3.40
C ALA A 135 -7.50 4.61 3.70
N PHE A 136 -7.91 5.87 3.57
CA PHE A 136 -9.22 6.34 4.01
C PHE A 136 -10.40 5.62 3.33
N PRO A 137 -10.55 5.58 1.97
CA PRO A 137 -11.74 5.02 1.36
C PRO A 137 -11.96 3.53 1.63
N PRO A 138 -10.97 2.63 1.48
CA PRO A 138 -11.20 1.21 1.71
C PRO A 138 -11.56 0.92 3.18
N VAL A 139 -10.92 1.59 4.14
CA VAL A 139 -11.24 1.41 5.56
C VAL A 139 -12.65 1.92 5.86
N TYR A 140 -13.03 3.09 5.34
CA TYR A 140 -14.38 3.64 5.48
C TYR A 140 -15.46 2.66 4.98
N PHE A 141 -15.32 2.16 3.75
CA PHE A 141 -16.33 1.27 3.18
C PHE A 141 -16.42 -0.07 3.93
N ASN A 142 -15.28 -0.66 4.27
CA ASN A 142 -15.26 -1.93 5.00
C ASN A 142 -15.90 -1.81 6.38
N LEU A 143 -15.61 -0.72 7.10
CA LEU A 143 -16.20 -0.49 8.42
C LEU A 143 -17.69 -0.15 8.33
N LEU A 144 -18.08 0.70 7.38
CA LEU A 144 -19.49 1.07 7.21
C LEU A 144 -20.33 -0.15 6.85
N GLU A 145 -19.83 -1.02 5.97
CA GLU A 145 -20.48 -2.28 5.61
C GLU A 145 -20.56 -3.21 6.82
N GLY A 146 -19.48 -3.36 7.58
CA GLY A 146 -19.48 -4.15 8.82
C GLY A 146 -20.51 -3.63 9.84
N ILE A 147 -20.61 -2.30 10.03
CA ILE A 147 -21.60 -1.70 10.94
C ILE A 147 -23.04 -1.99 10.47
N ARG A 148 -23.30 -1.96 9.16
CA ARG A 148 -24.64 -2.22 8.58
C ARG A 148 -25.04 -3.70 8.63
N GLN A 149 -24.09 -4.62 8.63
CA GLN A 149 -24.33 -6.06 8.70
C GLN A 149 -24.59 -6.58 10.12
N ILE A 150 -24.39 -5.76 11.15
CA ILE A 150 -24.68 -6.16 12.54
C ILE A 150 -26.18 -6.36 12.69
N ASP A 151 -26.59 -7.60 12.94
CA ASP A 151 -28.00 -7.96 13.21
C ASP A 151 -28.40 -7.35 14.57
N ARG A 152 -29.43 -6.49 14.54
CA ARG A 152 -29.98 -5.84 15.73
C ARG A 152 -30.46 -6.86 16.79
N LYS A 153 -30.90 -8.04 16.37
CA LYS A 153 -31.31 -9.12 17.26
C LYS A 153 -30.14 -9.64 18.10
N LEU A 154 -28.94 -9.72 17.52
CA LEU A 154 -27.75 -10.13 18.26
C LEU A 154 -27.36 -9.10 19.33
N ILE A 155 -27.57 -7.82 19.06
CA ILE A 155 -27.32 -6.74 20.05
C ILE A 155 -28.33 -6.80 21.18
N GLU A 156 -29.61 -7.11 20.89
CA GLU A 156 -30.64 -7.28 21.89
C GLU A 156 -30.35 -8.47 22.82
N VAL A 157 -29.93 -9.60 22.26
CA VAL A 157 -29.51 -10.78 23.03
C VAL A 157 -28.32 -10.46 23.92
N ALA A 158 -27.31 -9.76 23.42
CA ALA A 158 -26.13 -9.37 24.19
C ALA A 158 -26.41 -8.36 25.31
N LYS A 159 -27.53 -7.65 25.27
CA LYS A 159 -27.96 -6.75 26.34
C LYS A 159 -28.74 -7.44 27.45
N VAL A 160 -29.29 -8.63 27.20
CA VAL A 160 -30.09 -9.41 28.15
C VAL A 160 -29.23 -10.37 28.96
N TYR A 161 -28.06 -10.75 28.47
CA TYR A 161 -27.04 -11.55 29.17
C TYR A 161 -25.88 -10.67 29.69
#